data_64eaba6c96c02ff9a7ad0549892df853
#
_entry.id   64eaba6c96c02ff9a7ad0549892df853
#
_cell.length_a   1.000
_cell.length_b   1.000
_cell.length_c   1.000
_cell.angle_alpha   90.00
_cell.angle_beta   90.00
_cell.angle_gamma   90.00
#
_symmetry.space_group_name_H-M   'P 1'
#
loop_
_entity.id
_entity.type
_entity.pdbx_description
1 polymer ?
#
loop_
_entity_poly.entity_id
_entity_poly.type
_entity_poly.pdbx_seq_one_letter_code
_entity_poly.pdbx_strand_id
1 'polypeptide(L)'
;MTLYLTSDLHVDHYAENRTEISYFIERYLPSSDVLCVAGDTADNPKIFVDFYRLASQKYRQIFVTFGNHDLTVRHDDYFMQNPFTETDKKLSWIKEKLSELPNVTLLDGTTAKIGKLTIGGCMGFNDFSVGSRTWPHPKEWLLNQWQHWYDNVHWRYMDNNPGAILKDELRKLRNVISQKPDIVMTHFIPTAFGIPRKYEDEYSNAFFYFNADEYLAKMKNKSVWLAGHTHDTGKKVLSAGRNKITLLLNPVGYPMETKGRYSLKDRATAAMIKL
;
A
#
# COMPACT_ATOMS: atom_id res chain seq x y z
N MET A 1 -2.04 7.19 -22.74
CA MET A 1 -1.19 7.00 -21.56
C MET A 1 -1.74 5.82 -20.77
N THR A 2 -0.87 4.93 -20.33
CA THR A 2 -1.23 3.71 -19.58
C THR A 2 -0.72 3.81 -18.15
N LEU A 3 -1.56 3.42 -17.18
CA LEU A 3 -1.19 3.32 -15.77
C LEU A 3 -1.26 1.86 -15.34
N TYR A 4 -0.22 1.38 -14.67
CA TYR A 4 -0.25 0.10 -13.97
C TYR A 4 -0.34 0.33 -12.46
N LEU A 5 -1.35 -0.28 -11.84
CA LEU A 5 -1.66 -0.16 -10.41
C LEU A 5 -1.29 -1.47 -9.71
N THR A 6 -0.45 -1.39 -8.67
CA THR A 6 0.01 -2.56 -7.91
C THR A 6 0.30 -2.21 -6.45
N SER A 7 0.62 -3.21 -5.64
CA SER A 7 1.01 -3.10 -4.23
C SER A 7 1.84 -4.30 -3.80
N ASP A 8 2.29 -4.31 -2.55
CA ASP A 8 2.90 -5.46 -1.88
C ASP A 8 3.99 -6.11 -2.74
N LEU A 9 4.99 -5.31 -3.10
CA LEU A 9 6.07 -5.75 -3.97
C LEU A 9 7.06 -6.67 -3.24
N HIS A 10 7.33 -6.39 -1.96
CA HIS A 10 8.25 -7.14 -1.10
C HIS A 10 9.55 -7.51 -1.81
N VAL A 11 10.17 -6.52 -2.46
CA VAL A 11 11.31 -6.71 -3.37
C VAL A 11 12.48 -7.40 -2.69
N ASP A 12 12.71 -7.14 -1.41
CA ASP A 12 13.76 -7.75 -0.61
C ASP A 12 13.58 -9.24 -0.33
N HIS A 13 12.39 -9.80 -0.56
CA HIS A 13 12.17 -11.24 -0.60
C HIS A 13 12.52 -11.89 -1.94
N TYR A 14 12.82 -11.09 -2.97
CA TYR A 14 13.15 -11.54 -4.32
C TYR A 14 14.57 -11.18 -4.74
N ALA A 15 15.16 -10.15 -4.11
CA ALA A 15 16.36 -9.50 -4.60
C ALA A 15 17.21 -8.93 -3.45
N GLU A 16 18.51 -9.17 -3.51
CA GLU A 16 19.50 -8.63 -2.56
C GLU A 16 20.37 -7.53 -3.16
N ASN A 17 20.35 -7.38 -4.48
CA ASN A 17 21.17 -6.45 -5.21
C ASN A 17 20.46 -5.87 -6.45
N ARG A 18 21.04 -4.84 -7.05
CA ARG A 18 20.44 -4.11 -8.19
C ARG A 18 20.18 -4.97 -9.41
N THR A 19 21.00 -5.96 -9.70
CA THR A 19 20.80 -6.85 -10.84
C THR A 19 19.53 -7.68 -10.65
N GLU A 20 19.32 -8.23 -9.47
CA GLU A 20 18.14 -8.99 -9.12
C GLU A 20 16.89 -8.11 -9.05
N ILE A 21 17.02 -6.87 -8.55
CA ILE A 21 15.93 -5.88 -8.59
C ILE A 21 15.52 -5.58 -10.04
N SER A 22 16.49 -5.41 -10.96
CA SER A 22 16.18 -5.22 -12.38
C SER A 22 15.43 -6.40 -12.96
N TYR A 23 15.86 -7.63 -12.64
CA TYR A 23 15.17 -8.85 -13.03
C TYR A 23 13.75 -8.93 -12.45
N PHE A 24 13.56 -8.55 -11.17
CA PHE A 24 12.24 -8.45 -10.55
C PHE A 24 11.32 -7.49 -11.32
N ILE A 25 11.80 -6.30 -11.65
CA ILE A 25 11.04 -5.30 -12.40
C ILE A 25 10.61 -5.83 -13.77
N GLU A 26 11.51 -6.52 -14.47
CA GLU A 26 11.19 -7.10 -15.79
C GLU A 26 10.19 -8.25 -15.69
N ARG A 27 10.31 -9.07 -14.65
CA ARG A 27 9.51 -10.29 -14.48
C ARG A 27 8.12 -10.03 -13.95
N TYR A 28 7.95 -9.08 -13.02
CA TYR A 28 6.70 -8.91 -12.28
C TYR A 28 5.93 -7.63 -12.63
N LEU A 29 6.57 -6.66 -13.26
CA LEU A 29 5.95 -5.37 -13.57
C LEU A 29 5.83 -5.14 -15.07
N PRO A 30 4.60 -5.09 -15.63
CA PRO A 30 4.38 -4.87 -17.04
C PRO A 30 4.79 -3.46 -17.47
N SER A 31 5.07 -3.28 -18.75
CA SER A 31 5.35 -1.96 -19.34
C SER A 31 4.10 -1.08 -19.29
N SER A 32 4.27 0.14 -18.78
CA SER A 32 3.26 1.20 -18.76
C SER A 32 3.95 2.57 -18.76
N ASP A 33 3.20 3.65 -19.02
CA ASP A 33 3.74 5.01 -18.89
C ASP A 33 3.92 5.38 -17.42
N VAL A 34 3.00 4.93 -16.56
CA VAL A 34 2.95 5.28 -15.14
C VAL A 34 2.86 4.00 -14.30
N LEU A 35 3.65 3.95 -13.23
CA LEU A 35 3.56 2.92 -12.19
C LEU A 35 2.97 3.54 -10.92
N CYS A 36 1.99 2.88 -10.32
CA CYS A 36 1.41 3.24 -9.03
C CYS A 36 1.59 2.08 -8.05
N VAL A 37 2.25 2.33 -6.91
CA VAL A 37 2.55 1.33 -5.89
C VAL A 37 1.88 1.71 -4.58
N ALA A 38 0.91 0.94 -4.15
CA ALA A 38 0.17 1.17 -2.90
C ALA A 38 0.82 0.44 -1.71
N GLY A 39 2.06 0.81 -1.40
CA GLY A 39 2.79 0.35 -0.22
C GLY A 39 3.44 -1.03 -0.34
N ASP A 40 4.20 -1.36 0.69
CA ASP A 40 4.96 -2.58 0.86
C ASP A 40 5.93 -2.84 -0.30
N THR A 41 6.81 -1.87 -0.50
CA THR A 41 7.89 -2.02 -1.48
C THR A 41 9.00 -2.92 -0.94
N ALA A 42 9.49 -2.65 0.28
CA ALA A 42 10.52 -3.46 0.95
C ALA A 42 10.71 -3.06 2.42
N ASP A 43 10.97 -4.04 3.30
CA ASP A 43 11.43 -3.79 4.69
C ASP A 43 12.82 -3.13 4.68
N ASN A 44 13.68 -3.54 3.76
CA ASN A 44 15.04 -3.02 3.64
C ASN A 44 15.04 -1.65 2.93
N PRO A 45 15.43 -0.54 3.60
CA PRO A 45 15.38 0.80 3.04
C PRO A 45 16.28 1.00 1.81
N LYS A 46 17.41 0.29 1.74
CA LYS A 46 18.32 0.36 0.58
C LYS A 46 17.69 -0.31 -0.63
N ILE A 47 17.08 -1.50 -0.46
CA ILE A 47 16.36 -2.19 -1.53
C ILE A 47 15.18 -1.34 -1.99
N PHE A 48 14.44 -0.74 -1.06
CA PHE A 48 13.35 0.20 -1.36
C PHE A 48 13.82 1.31 -2.30
N VAL A 49 14.89 2.02 -1.95
CA VAL A 49 15.40 3.15 -2.76
C VAL A 49 15.99 2.67 -4.08
N ASP A 50 16.76 1.58 -4.09
CA ASP A 50 17.34 1.03 -5.31
C ASP A 50 16.26 0.54 -6.28
N PHE A 51 15.14 0.01 -5.79
CA PHE A 51 13.98 -0.32 -6.63
C PHE A 51 13.46 0.92 -7.38
N TYR A 52 13.20 2.03 -6.69
CA TYR A 52 12.69 3.23 -7.34
C TYR A 52 13.71 3.89 -8.27
N ARG A 53 14.99 3.83 -7.96
CA ARG A 53 16.06 4.28 -8.88
C ARG A 53 16.05 3.50 -10.19
N LEU A 54 15.87 2.19 -10.14
CA LEU A 54 15.82 1.35 -11.35
C LEU A 54 14.48 1.49 -12.06
N ALA A 55 13.38 1.48 -11.33
CA ALA A 55 12.05 1.66 -11.91
C ALA A 55 11.88 3.03 -12.58
N SER A 56 12.52 4.09 -12.04
CA SER A 56 12.48 5.44 -12.63
C SER A 56 13.08 5.52 -14.03
N GLN A 57 13.91 4.56 -14.41
CA GLN A 57 14.47 4.46 -15.77
C GLN A 57 13.48 3.81 -16.76
N LYS A 58 12.54 3.02 -16.26
CA LYS A 58 11.56 2.28 -17.06
C LYS A 58 10.24 3.02 -17.20
N TYR A 59 9.78 3.70 -16.16
CA TYR A 59 8.50 4.38 -16.12
C TYR A 59 8.66 5.89 -16.23
N ARG A 60 7.81 6.52 -17.03
CA ARG A 60 7.79 7.98 -17.20
C ARG A 60 7.46 8.71 -15.90
N GLN A 61 6.60 8.11 -15.07
CA GLN A 61 6.21 8.64 -13.78
C GLN A 61 5.86 7.50 -12.82
N ILE A 62 6.19 7.67 -11.54
CA ILE A 62 5.90 6.70 -10.49
C ILE A 62 5.22 7.43 -9.34
N PHE A 63 4.14 6.84 -8.83
CA PHE A 63 3.47 7.26 -7.59
C PHE A 63 3.55 6.12 -6.58
N VAL A 64 3.89 6.45 -5.36
CA VAL A 64 4.05 5.48 -4.27
C VAL A 64 3.41 6.00 -2.99
N THR A 65 2.79 5.12 -2.20
CA THR A 65 2.49 5.35 -0.78
C THR A 65 3.35 4.42 0.07
N PHE A 66 3.48 4.68 1.35
CA PHE A 66 4.04 3.69 2.27
C PHE A 66 3.04 2.56 2.55
N GLY A 67 3.56 1.38 2.86
CA GLY A 67 2.85 0.29 3.50
C GLY A 67 3.47 -0.02 4.86
N ASN A 68 2.91 -0.97 5.61
CA ASN A 68 3.36 -1.29 6.96
C ASN A 68 4.78 -1.87 6.98
N HIS A 69 5.16 -2.66 5.98
CA HIS A 69 6.50 -3.21 5.85
C HIS A 69 7.55 -2.14 5.55
N ASP A 70 7.21 -1.08 4.83
CA ASP A 70 8.14 0.04 4.58
C ASP A 70 8.53 0.77 5.88
N LEU A 71 7.71 0.65 6.96
CA LEU A 71 7.95 1.24 8.27
C LEU A 71 8.78 0.34 9.20
N THR A 72 8.90 -0.94 8.87
CA THR A 72 9.54 -1.96 9.71
C THR A 72 11.02 -1.68 9.95
N VAL A 73 11.45 -1.81 11.20
CA VAL A 73 12.85 -1.70 11.63
C VAL A 73 13.25 -3.02 12.31
N ARG A 74 13.86 -3.91 11.54
CA ARG A 74 14.34 -5.23 12.00
C ARG A 74 15.86 -5.31 11.92
N HIS A 75 16.45 -6.04 12.87
CA HIS A 75 17.88 -6.33 12.94
C HIS A 75 18.18 -7.81 13.13
N ASP A 76 17.13 -8.61 13.28
CA ASP A 76 17.19 -10.03 13.62
C ASP A 76 17.35 -10.94 12.40
N ASP A 77 17.17 -10.40 11.20
CA ASP A 77 17.29 -11.15 9.95
C ASP A 77 18.48 -10.66 9.11
N TYR A 78 19.34 -11.59 8.68
CA TYR A 78 20.55 -11.28 7.89
C TYR A 78 20.23 -10.53 6.58
N PHE A 79 19.13 -10.90 5.94
CA PHE A 79 18.67 -10.28 4.68
C PHE A 79 17.94 -8.97 4.87
N MET A 80 17.45 -8.71 6.08
CA MET A 80 16.66 -7.53 6.41
C MET A 80 17.46 -6.49 7.19
N GLN A 81 18.81 -6.49 7.08
CA GLN A 81 19.65 -5.52 7.79
C GLN A 81 19.21 -4.09 7.53
N ASN A 82 18.76 -3.45 8.59
CA ASN A 82 18.28 -2.08 8.58
C ASN A 82 19.26 -1.20 9.36
N PRO A 83 19.86 -0.17 8.75
CA PRO A 83 20.82 0.70 9.44
C PRO A 83 20.15 1.65 10.44
N PHE A 84 18.82 1.70 10.46
CA PHE A 84 18.06 2.59 11.32
C PHE A 84 17.60 1.87 12.59
N THR A 85 17.57 2.60 13.69
CA THR A 85 17.02 2.15 14.99
C THR A 85 15.62 2.68 15.25
N GLU A 86 15.18 3.65 14.45
CA GLU A 86 13.90 4.34 14.58
C GLU A 86 13.19 4.42 13.23
N THR A 87 11.90 4.17 13.23
CA THR A 87 11.04 4.25 12.04
C THR A 87 11.04 5.64 11.41
N ASP A 88 10.94 6.71 12.21
CA ASP A 88 10.92 8.08 11.69
C ASP A 88 12.22 8.46 10.96
N LYS A 89 13.36 7.99 11.46
CA LYS A 89 14.65 8.21 10.81
C LYS A 89 14.74 7.47 9.48
N LYS A 90 14.26 6.22 9.45
CA LYS A 90 14.17 5.42 8.23
C LYS A 90 13.29 6.13 7.18
N LEU A 91 12.08 6.53 7.56
CA LEU A 91 11.14 7.19 6.66
C LEU A 91 11.66 8.54 6.16
N SER A 92 12.30 9.33 7.01
CA SER A 92 12.91 10.60 6.63
C SER A 92 14.00 10.40 5.59
N TRP A 93 14.85 9.41 5.77
CA TRP A 93 15.89 9.05 4.81
C TRP A 93 15.30 8.57 3.47
N ILE A 94 14.27 7.71 3.50
CA ILE A 94 13.58 7.27 2.28
C ILE A 94 12.98 8.46 1.55
N LYS A 95 12.29 9.37 2.24
CA LYS A 95 11.71 10.60 1.67
C LYS A 95 12.77 11.46 0.99
N GLU A 96 13.91 11.66 1.65
CA GLU A 96 15.05 12.38 1.07
C GLU A 96 15.51 11.71 -0.24
N LYS A 97 15.76 10.39 -0.20
CA LYS A 97 16.25 9.65 -1.38
C LYS A 97 15.25 9.58 -2.53
N LEU A 98 13.95 9.51 -2.25
CA LEU A 98 12.94 9.61 -3.31
C LEU A 98 12.86 11.01 -3.91
N SER A 99 13.12 12.06 -3.14
CA SER A 99 13.13 13.45 -3.66
C SER A 99 14.25 13.73 -4.66
N GLU A 100 15.31 12.91 -4.66
CA GLU A 100 16.38 12.94 -5.68
C GLU A 100 15.92 12.43 -7.06
N LEU A 101 14.73 11.75 -7.13
CA LEU A 101 14.22 11.13 -8.34
C LEU A 101 13.06 11.96 -8.91
N PRO A 102 13.27 12.74 -10.00
CA PRO A 102 12.32 13.76 -10.45
C PRO A 102 10.98 13.20 -10.97
N ASN A 103 10.94 11.92 -11.33
CA ASN A 103 9.74 11.24 -11.83
C ASN A 103 9.12 10.28 -10.80
N VAL A 104 9.57 10.31 -9.54
CA VAL A 104 8.99 9.54 -8.43
C VAL A 104 8.31 10.50 -7.46
N THR A 105 7.05 10.26 -7.17
CA THR A 105 6.26 11.08 -6.25
C THR A 105 5.75 10.21 -5.10
N LEU A 106 6.21 10.49 -3.89
CA LEU A 106 5.64 9.90 -2.68
C LEU A 106 4.35 10.63 -2.31
N LEU A 107 3.26 9.88 -2.19
CA LEU A 107 1.95 10.34 -1.77
C LEU A 107 1.77 10.02 -0.27
N ASP A 108 1.99 11.01 0.58
CA ASP A 108 1.85 10.89 2.04
C ASP A 108 0.89 11.98 2.55
N GLY A 109 -0.39 11.82 2.26
CA GLY A 109 -1.44 12.80 2.52
C GLY A 109 -1.52 13.93 1.48
N THR A 110 -0.95 13.69 0.30
CA THR A 110 -0.83 14.67 -0.80
C THR A 110 -1.50 14.17 -2.07
N THR A 111 -1.64 15.07 -3.04
CA THR A 111 -2.16 14.76 -4.38
C THR A 111 -1.20 15.26 -5.46
N ALA A 112 -1.25 14.61 -6.62
CA ALA A 112 -0.49 14.99 -7.81
C ALA A 112 -1.35 14.87 -9.07
N LYS A 113 -0.85 15.37 -10.20
CA LYS A 113 -1.53 15.30 -11.51
C LYS A 113 -0.91 14.22 -12.40
N ILE A 114 -1.78 13.49 -13.10
CA ILE A 114 -1.41 12.58 -14.18
C ILE A 114 -2.22 13.01 -15.42
N GLY A 115 -1.67 13.85 -16.25
CA GLY A 115 -2.44 14.47 -17.33
C GLY A 115 -3.65 15.23 -16.78
N LYS A 116 -4.87 14.78 -17.14
CA LYS A 116 -6.12 15.36 -16.66
C LYS A 116 -6.61 14.78 -15.32
N LEU A 117 -6.04 13.66 -14.87
CA LEU A 117 -6.43 13.01 -13.62
C LEU A 117 -5.69 13.59 -12.42
N THR A 118 -6.31 13.46 -11.26
CA THR A 118 -5.71 13.70 -9.96
C THR A 118 -5.56 12.37 -9.23
N ILE A 119 -4.36 12.06 -8.78
CA ILE A 119 -4.06 10.94 -7.90
C ILE A 119 -3.66 11.48 -6.52
N GLY A 120 -4.03 10.78 -5.46
CA GLY A 120 -3.59 11.09 -4.11
C GLY A 120 -3.55 9.86 -3.25
N GLY A 121 -2.81 9.91 -2.14
CA GLY A 121 -2.67 8.75 -1.28
C GLY A 121 -2.03 9.04 0.06
N CYS A 122 -2.12 8.03 0.91
CA CYS A 122 -1.44 7.90 2.19
C CYS A 122 -1.34 6.40 2.52
N MET A 123 -0.72 6.03 3.62
CA MET A 123 -0.66 4.63 4.02
C MET A 123 -2.05 4.09 4.36
N GLY A 124 -2.89 4.90 5.02
CA GLY A 124 -4.05 4.42 5.74
C GLY A 124 -3.61 3.67 7.02
N PHE A 125 -4.55 3.32 7.88
CA PHE A 125 -4.25 2.51 9.06
C PHE A 125 -5.53 1.90 9.61
N ASN A 126 -5.42 0.71 10.16
CA ASN A 126 -6.54 -0.01 10.76
C ASN A 126 -7.15 0.76 11.95
N ASP A 127 -8.46 0.71 12.06
CA ASP A 127 -9.23 1.40 13.10
C ASP A 127 -9.80 0.46 14.17
N PHE A 128 -9.51 -0.82 14.05
CA PHE A 128 -10.01 -1.90 14.91
C PHE A 128 -11.54 -2.06 14.89
N SER A 129 -12.22 -1.52 13.88
CA SER A 129 -13.67 -1.63 13.73
C SER A 129 -14.11 -2.88 12.97
N VAL A 130 -13.21 -3.47 12.18
CA VAL A 130 -13.47 -4.63 11.34
C VAL A 130 -12.67 -5.81 11.89
N GLY A 131 -13.34 -6.74 12.51
CA GLY A 131 -12.76 -8.01 12.94
C GLY A 131 -13.49 -9.19 12.30
N SER A 132 -13.61 -10.30 13.05
CA SER A 132 -14.45 -11.43 12.65
C SER A 132 -15.91 -11.02 12.52
N ARG A 133 -16.60 -11.49 11.50
CA ARG A 133 -18.04 -11.27 11.31
C ARG A 133 -18.89 -12.14 12.23
N THR A 134 -18.43 -13.35 12.51
CA THR A 134 -19.16 -14.32 13.33
C THR A 134 -18.86 -14.19 14.82
N TRP A 135 -17.65 -13.74 15.16
CA TRP A 135 -17.16 -13.60 16.53
C TRP A 135 -16.59 -12.21 16.77
N PRO A 136 -17.44 -11.17 16.92
CA PRO A 136 -16.94 -9.83 17.16
C PRO A 136 -16.25 -9.75 18.52
N HIS A 137 -15.03 -9.24 18.50
CA HIS A 137 -14.22 -9.02 19.71
C HIS A 137 -14.32 -7.56 20.16
N PRO A 138 -14.31 -7.31 21.49
CA PRO A 138 -14.19 -5.95 22.01
C PRO A 138 -12.92 -5.27 21.53
N LYS A 139 -12.99 -3.95 21.31
CA LYS A 139 -11.83 -3.17 20.82
C LYS A 139 -10.63 -3.29 21.75
N GLU A 140 -10.83 -3.32 23.05
CA GLU A 140 -9.78 -3.48 24.06
C GLU A 140 -9.03 -4.81 23.88
N TRP A 141 -9.77 -5.87 23.56
CA TRP A 141 -9.16 -7.16 23.28
C TRP A 141 -8.31 -7.12 21.99
N LEU A 142 -8.83 -6.49 20.93
CA LEU A 142 -8.09 -6.32 19.67
C LEU A 142 -6.83 -5.47 19.86
N LEU A 143 -6.89 -4.40 20.65
CA LEU A 143 -5.74 -3.59 21.01
C LEU A 143 -4.69 -4.39 21.80
N ASN A 144 -5.13 -5.33 22.66
CA ASN A 144 -4.20 -6.23 23.35
C ASN A 144 -3.51 -7.21 22.38
N GLN A 145 -4.26 -7.77 21.39
CA GLN A 145 -3.65 -8.61 20.34
C GLN A 145 -2.68 -7.79 19.48
N TRP A 146 -2.99 -6.53 19.18
CA TRP A 146 -2.11 -5.62 18.44
C TRP A 146 -0.73 -5.46 19.08
N GLN A 147 -0.61 -5.51 20.41
CA GLN A 147 0.68 -5.42 21.09
C GLN A 147 1.68 -6.49 20.65
N HIS A 148 1.18 -7.64 20.20
CA HIS A 148 1.96 -8.78 19.72
C HIS A 148 1.97 -8.89 18.19
N TRP A 149 1.28 -7.98 17.50
CA TRP A 149 1.19 -7.98 16.05
C TRP A 149 2.50 -7.51 15.42
N TYR A 150 2.80 -8.03 14.22
CA TYR A 150 4.04 -7.76 13.49
C TYR A 150 4.39 -6.27 13.45
N ASP A 151 3.46 -5.43 13.04
CA ASP A 151 3.66 -3.99 12.89
C ASP A 151 4.05 -3.34 14.22
N ASN A 152 3.30 -3.60 15.27
CA ASN A 152 3.59 -3.03 16.59
C ASN A 152 4.95 -3.51 17.14
N VAL A 153 5.31 -4.77 16.87
CA VAL A 153 6.59 -5.35 17.33
C VAL A 153 7.78 -4.74 16.58
N HIS A 154 7.62 -4.45 15.28
CA HIS A 154 8.72 -4.03 14.41
C HIS A 154 8.74 -2.55 14.05
N TRP A 155 7.69 -1.80 14.34
CA TRP A 155 7.75 -0.35 14.25
C TRP A 155 8.45 0.22 15.50
N ARG A 156 9.38 1.11 15.29
CA ARG A 156 10.22 1.72 16.33
C ARG A 156 9.97 3.23 16.41
N TYR A 157 8.73 3.60 16.62
CA TYR A 157 8.36 4.96 16.97
C TYR A 157 8.67 5.24 18.45
N MET A 158 8.89 6.50 18.78
CA MET A 158 9.06 6.93 20.17
C MET A 158 7.77 6.69 20.99
N ASP A 159 6.62 6.87 20.36
CA ASP A 159 5.29 6.53 20.90
C ASP A 159 4.55 5.68 19.86
N ASN A 160 4.55 4.38 20.05
CA ASN A 160 3.88 3.43 19.14
C ASN A 160 2.39 3.32 19.47
N ASN A 161 1.71 4.48 19.60
CA ASN A 161 0.29 4.56 19.92
C ASN A 161 -0.56 4.42 18.66
N PRO A 162 -1.30 3.30 18.50
CA PRO A 162 -2.10 3.06 17.30
C PRO A 162 -3.21 4.11 17.10
N GLY A 163 -3.71 4.72 18.18
CA GLY A 163 -4.69 5.79 18.09
C GLY A 163 -4.11 7.10 17.50
N ALA A 164 -2.85 7.41 17.82
CA ALA A 164 -2.16 8.57 17.25
C ALA A 164 -1.84 8.35 15.77
N ILE A 165 -1.37 7.15 15.42
CA ILE A 165 -1.09 6.75 14.03
C ILE A 165 -2.38 6.84 13.19
N LEU A 166 -3.47 6.24 13.66
CA LEU A 166 -4.77 6.32 12.99
C LEU A 166 -5.24 7.76 12.79
N LYS A 167 -5.14 8.59 13.83
CA LYS A 167 -5.54 10.01 13.75
C LYS A 167 -4.76 10.77 12.68
N ASP A 168 -3.47 10.53 12.57
CA ASP A 168 -2.63 11.16 11.53
C ASP A 168 -2.99 10.66 10.13
N GLU A 169 -3.13 9.35 9.94
CA GLU A 169 -3.48 8.76 8.65
C GLU A 169 -4.89 9.20 8.18
N LEU A 170 -5.87 9.30 9.08
CA LEU A 170 -7.19 9.85 8.75
C LEU A 170 -7.12 11.35 8.40
N ARG A 171 -6.22 12.12 9.02
CA ARG A 171 -5.97 13.52 8.65
C ARG A 171 -5.40 13.61 7.24
N LYS A 172 -4.41 12.78 6.91
CA LYS A 172 -3.81 12.67 5.58
C LYS A 172 -4.85 12.28 4.54
N LEU A 173 -5.64 11.25 4.81
CA LEU A 173 -6.71 10.81 3.92
C LEU A 173 -7.76 11.90 3.68
N ARG A 174 -8.15 12.64 4.72
CA ARG A 174 -9.08 13.76 4.61
C ARG A 174 -8.54 14.84 3.67
N ASN A 175 -7.25 15.18 3.77
CA ASN A 175 -6.60 16.12 2.86
C ASN A 175 -6.67 15.63 1.41
N VAL A 176 -6.36 14.36 1.16
CA VAL A 176 -6.44 13.74 -0.17
C VAL A 176 -7.85 13.82 -0.74
N ILE A 177 -8.85 13.37 0.02
CA ILE A 177 -10.25 13.30 -0.44
C ILE A 177 -10.84 14.69 -0.69
N SER A 178 -10.42 15.72 0.08
CA SER A 178 -10.85 17.11 -0.13
C SER A 178 -10.52 17.64 -1.52
N GLN A 179 -9.47 17.11 -2.16
CA GLN A 179 -9.04 17.47 -3.52
C GLN A 179 -9.81 16.72 -4.61
N LYS A 180 -10.79 15.90 -4.25
CA LYS A 180 -11.62 15.08 -5.15
C LYS A 180 -10.77 14.34 -6.19
N PRO A 181 -9.86 13.45 -5.78
CA PRO A 181 -9.01 12.70 -6.69
C PRO A 181 -9.83 11.75 -7.58
N ASP A 182 -9.26 11.40 -8.72
CA ASP A 182 -9.78 10.36 -9.62
C ASP A 182 -9.25 8.97 -9.20
N ILE A 183 -8.05 8.95 -8.58
CA ILE A 183 -7.42 7.75 -8.04
C ILE A 183 -6.99 8.04 -6.60
N VAL A 184 -7.39 7.17 -5.68
CA VAL A 184 -6.91 7.16 -4.29
C VAL A 184 -6.04 5.92 -4.10
N MET A 185 -4.93 6.08 -3.40
CA MET A 185 -4.05 4.99 -3.01
C MET A 185 -3.95 4.94 -1.49
N THR A 186 -4.26 3.77 -0.92
CA THR A 186 -3.89 3.44 0.46
C THR A 186 -3.28 2.06 0.50
N HIS A 187 -2.41 1.78 1.47
CA HIS A 187 -1.95 0.40 1.66
C HIS A 187 -3.01 -0.41 2.38
N PHE A 188 -3.48 0.07 3.54
CA PHE A 188 -4.58 -0.57 4.26
C PHE A 188 -5.90 -0.48 3.47
N ILE A 189 -6.72 -1.52 3.60
CA ILE A 189 -7.97 -1.63 2.84
C ILE A 189 -9.06 -0.75 3.45
N PRO A 190 -9.75 0.07 2.63
CA PRO A 190 -10.65 1.12 3.12
C PRO A 190 -12.03 0.62 3.54
N THR A 191 -12.31 -0.66 3.44
CA THR A 191 -13.67 -1.18 3.70
C THR A 191 -13.69 -2.69 3.93
N ALA A 192 -14.54 -3.13 4.84
CA ALA A 192 -14.81 -4.56 5.09
C ALA A 192 -15.29 -5.34 3.84
N PHE A 193 -15.82 -4.65 2.83
CA PHE A 193 -16.18 -5.29 1.56
C PHE A 193 -14.96 -5.80 0.77
N GLY A 194 -13.75 -5.40 1.13
CA GLY A 194 -12.50 -5.93 0.60
C GLY A 194 -12.09 -7.28 1.19
N ILE A 195 -12.68 -7.72 2.31
CA ILE A 195 -12.32 -8.97 2.99
C ILE A 195 -12.70 -10.18 2.12
N PRO A 196 -11.74 -11.04 1.76
CA PRO A 196 -12.03 -12.31 1.10
C PRO A 196 -12.83 -13.24 2.03
N ARG A 197 -13.76 -14.03 1.46
CA ARG A 197 -14.59 -14.95 2.23
C ARG A 197 -13.81 -15.91 3.12
N LYS A 198 -12.65 -16.36 2.66
CA LYS A 198 -11.79 -17.28 3.42
C LYS A 198 -11.27 -16.71 4.74
N TYR A 199 -11.32 -15.38 4.92
CA TYR A 199 -10.87 -14.66 6.11
C TYR A 199 -12.00 -13.98 6.89
N GLU A 200 -13.27 -14.14 6.47
CA GLU A 200 -14.38 -13.39 7.08
C GLU A 200 -14.54 -13.60 8.58
N ASP A 201 -14.03 -14.72 9.10
CA ASP A 201 -14.10 -15.08 10.53
C ASP A 201 -12.80 -14.82 11.30
N GLU A 202 -11.77 -14.27 10.65
CA GLU A 202 -10.50 -13.99 11.28
C GLU A 202 -10.54 -12.66 12.07
N TYR A 203 -10.19 -12.70 13.35
CA TYR A 203 -10.08 -11.48 14.16
C TYR A 203 -8.99 -10.53 13.65
N SER A 204 -7.96 -11.08 13.02
CA SER A 204 -6.84 -10.33 12.44
C SER A 204 -7.26 -9.34 11.35
N ASN A 205 -8.47 -9.48 10.78
CA ASN A 205 -9.02 -8.46 9.89
C ASN A 205 -8.99 -7.06 10.52
N ALA A 206 -9.08 -6.98 11.87
CA ALA A 206 -8.95 -5.72 12.60
C ALA A 206 -7.62 -4.99 12.38
N PHE A 207 -6.60 -5.66 11.82
CA PHE A 207 -5.27 -5.13 11.56
C PHE A 207 -5.01 -4.87 10.07
N PHE A 208 -5.99 -5.19 9.20
CA PHE A 208 -5.88 -5.04 7.76
C PHE A 208 -6.79 -3.94 7.19
N TYR A 209 -7.83 -3.57 7.91
CA TYR A 209 -8.92 -2.76 7.39
C TYR A 209 -9.23 -1.58 8.29
N PHE A 210 -9.75 -0.53 7.67
CA PHE A 210 -10.38 0.58 8.37
C PHE A 210 -11.69 0.96 7.68
N ASN A 211 -12.58 1.60 8.40
CA ASN A 211 -13.84 2.05 7.84
C ASN A 211 -13.67 3.42 7.18
N ALA A 212 -13.64 3.44 5.85
CA ALA A 212 -13.57 4.64 5.05
C ALA A 212 -14.88 4.94 4.29
N ASP A 213 -16.01 4.40 4.70
CA ASP A 213 -17.28 4.54 3.99
C ASP A 213 -17.67 6.02 3.79
N GLU A 214 -17.40 6.89 4.77
CA GLU A 214 -17.63 8.33 4.65
C GLU A 214 -16.77 8.99 3.57
N TYR A 215 -15.57 8.49 3.33
CA TYR A 215 -14.65 9.00 2.30
C TYR A 215 -15.03 8.48 0.93
N LEU A 216 -15.44 7.22 0.82
CA LEU A 216 -15.98 6.63 -0.40
C LEU A 216 -17.16 7.44 -0.92
N ALA A 217 -18.06 7.87 -0.03
CA ALA A 217 -19.23 8.70 -0.39
C ALA A 217 -18.84 10.08 -0.95
N LYS A 218 -17.66 10.60 -0.63
CA LYS A 218 -17.16 11.90 -1.09
C LYS A 218 -16.34 11.83 -2.39
N MET A 219 -15.99 10.62 -2.84
CA MET A 219 -15.24 10.42 -4.08
C MET A 219 -16.10 10.71 -5.32
N LYS A 220 -15.42 11.01 -6.44
CA LYS A 220 -16.09 11.16 -7.73
C LYS A 220 -16.67 9.83 -8.21
N ASN A 221 -17.75 9.89 -8.98
CA ASN A 221 -18.25 8.73 -9.69
C ASN A 221 -17.19 8.15 -10.65
N LYS A 222 -17.06 6.84 -10.71
CA LYS A 222 -16.07 6.09 -11.51
C LYS A 222 -14.61 6.28 -11.08
N SER A 223 -14.37 6.78 -9.87
CA SER A 223 -13.02 6.82 -9.30
C SER A 223 -12.51 5.42 -8.99
N VAL A 224 -11.19 5.32 -8.83
CA VAL A 224 -10.51 4.08 -8.42
C VAL A 224 -9.91 4.28 -7.04
N TRP A 225 -10.06 3.26 -6.18
CA TRP A 225 -9.30 3.14 -4.93
C TRP A 225 -8.39 1.92 -5.04
N LEU A 226 -7.09 2.14 -5.11
CA LEU A 226 -6.09 1.10 -5.07
C LEU A 226 -5.70 0.86 -3.61
N ALA A 227 -5.73 -0.41 -3.19
CA ALA A 227 -5.25 -0.83 -1.87
C ALA A 227 -4.41 -2.11 -1.98
N GLY A 228 -3.71 -2.44 -0.90
CA GLY A 228 -2.84 -3.61 -0.78
C GLY A 228 -3.10 -4.42 0.49
N HIS A 229 -2.01 -4.86 1.12
CA HIS A 229 -1.92 -5.43 2.46
C HIS A 229 -2.45 -6.88 2.62
N THR A 230 -3.48 -7.30 1.91
CA THR A 230 -4.05 -8.65 2.06
C THR A 230 -3.45 -9.69 1.14
N HIS A 231 -2.57 -9.31 0.22
CA HIS A 231 -1.99 -10.16 -0.83
C HIS A 231 -3.02 -10.91 -1.70
N ASP A 232 -4.30 -10.54 -1.61
CA ASP A 232 -5.35 -11.10 -2.45
C ASP A 232 -5.65 -10.17 -3.63
N THR A 233 -5.66 -10.73 -4.82
CA THR A 233 -6.03 -9.99 -6.04
C THR A 233 -7.54 -9.87 -6.14
N GLY A 234 -8.04 -8.66 -6.40
CA GLY A 234 -9.48 -8.44 -6.54
C GLY A 234 -9.84 -7.12 -7.18
N LYS A 235 -11.02 -7.09 -7.80
CA LYS A 235 -11.64 -5.89 -8.31
C LYS A 235 -13.10 -5.88 -7.95
N LYS A 236 -13.53 -4.85 -7.22
CA LYS A 236 -14.91 -4.74 -6.76
C LYS A 236 -15.46 -3.34 -7.03
N VAL A 237 -16.68 -3.24 -7.54
CA VAL A 237 -17.38 -1.97 -7.68
C VAL A 237 -18.22 -1.75 -6.43
N LEU A 238 -17.87 -0.71 -5.67
CA LEU A 238 -18.57 -0.28 -4.47
C LEU A 238 -19.58 0.81 -4.86
N SER A 239 -20.77 0.74 -4.26
CA SER A 239 -21.79 1.78 -4.39
C SER A 239 -21.74 2.69 -3.16
N ALA A 240 -21.41 3.97 -3.36
CA ALA A 240 -21.36 4.98 -2.32
C ALA A 240 -22.35 6.11 -2.69
N GLY A 241 -23.59 5.98 -2.24
CA GLY A 241 -24.68 6.83 -2.69
C GLY A 241 -24.95 6.68 -4.19
N ARG A 242 -24.81 7.77 -4.94
CA ARG A 242 -24.94 7.78 -6.42
C ARG A 242 -23.65 7.42 -7.14
N ASN A 243 -22.54 7.34 -6.45
CA ASN A 243 -21.22 7.14 -7.03
C ASN A 243 -20.86 5.65 -7.03
N LYS A 244 -20.18 5.23 -8.08
CA LYS A 244 -19.56 3.90 -8.19
C LYS A 244 -18.05 4.06 -8.11
N ILE A 245 -17.42 3.40 -7.16
CA ILE A 245 -15.99 3.43 -6.91
C ILE A 245 -15.44 2.05 -7.18
N THR A 246 -14.39 1.94 -7.95
CA THR A 246 -13.71 0.66 -8.16
C THR A 246 -12.64 0.48 -7.09
N LEU A 247 -12.84 -0.44 -6.16
CA LEU A 247 -11.77 -0.95 -5.31
C LEU A 247 -10.95 -1.95 -6.11
N LEU A 248 -9.64 -1.73 -6.18
CA LEU A 248 -8.68 -2.58 -6.88
C LEU A 248 -7.61 -3.06 -5.90
N LEU A 249 -7.37 -4.37 -5.89
CA LEU A 249 -6.30 -5.05 -5.16
C LEU A 249 -5.46 -5.80 -6.19
N ASN A 250 -4.18 -5.48 -6.31
CA ASN A 250 -3.29 -6.12 -7.27
C ASN A 250 -1.87 -6.29 -6.71
N PRO A 251 -1.74 -7.06 -5.62
CA PRO A 251 -0.44 -7.30 -4.98
C PRO A 251 0.48 -8.15 -5.86
N VAL A 252 1.78 -7.98 -5.72
CA VAL A 252 2.75 -8.98 -6.15
C VAL A 252 2.76 -10.12 -5.12
N GLY A 253 2.91 -9.80 -3.84
CA GLY A 253 2.98 -10.76 -2.74
C GLY A 253 4.35 -11.39 -2.58
N TYR A 254 4.48 -12.33 -1.66
CA TYR A 254 5.73 -13.06 -1.41
C TYR A 254 6.04 -14.11 -2.49
N PRO A 255 7.32 -14.57 -2.63
CA PRO A 255 7.70 -15.57 -3.64
C PRO A 255 6.88 -16.85 -3.61
N MET A 256 6.46 -17.28 -2.42
CA MET A 256 5.63 -18.49 -2.25
C MET A 256 4.20 -18.31 -2.77
N GLU A 257 3.70 -17.08 -2.77
CA GLU A 257 2.33 -16.74 -3.22
C GLU A 257 2.26 -16.57 -4.73
N THR A 258 3.39 -16.24 -5.36
CA THR A 258 3.47 -16.00 -6.81
C THR A 258 3.69 -17.26 -7.64
N LYS A 259 4.09 -18.38 -7.02
CA LYS A 259 4.30 -19.66 -7.71
C LYS A 259 3.01 -20.12 -8.38
N GLY A 260 2.95 -20.01 -9.72
CA GLY A 260 1.84 -20.49 -10.54
C GLY A 260 0.60 -19.60 -10.62
N ARG A 261 0.62 -18.40 -10.01
CA ARG A 261 -0.61 -17.62 -9.89
C ARG A 261 -0.92 -16.65 -11.03
N TYR A 262 0.08 -16.00 -11.66
CA TYR A 262 -0.28 -15.05 -12.75
C TYR A 262 0.91 -14.76 -13.68
N SER A 263 0.65 -14.74 -14.96
CA SER A 263 1.58 -14.17 -15.95
C SER A 263 1.56 -12.64 -15.88
N LEU A 264 2.61 -11.97 -16.39
CA LEU A 264 2.63 -10.52 -16.59
C LEU A 264 1.41 -10.00 -17.35
N LYS A 265 0.93 -10.80 -18.31
CA LYS A 265 -0.25 -10.47 -19.12
C LYS A 265 -1.53 -10.43 -18.29
N ASP A 266 -1.70 -11.37 -17.38
CA ASP A 266 -2.89 -11.42 -16.50
C ASP A 266 -2.90 -10.26 -15.52
N ARG A 267 -1.74 -9.91 -14.93
CA ARG A 267 -1.57 -8.74 -14.06
C ARG A 267 -1.85 -7.44 -14.80
N ALA A 268 -1.30 -7.28 -16.01
CA ALA A 268 -1.54 -6.11 -16.83
C ALA A 268 -3.04 -5.96 -17.18
N THR A 269 -3.71 -7.05 -17.53
CA THR A 269 -5.14 -7.03 -17.88
C THR A 269 -6.00 -6.65 -16.67
N ALA A 270 -5.65 -7.11 -15.47
CA ALA A 270 -6.43 -6.85 -14.26
C ALA A 270 -6.33 -5.40 -13.78
N ALA A 271 -5.16 -4.77 -13.90
CA ALA A 271 -4.83 -3.52 -13.22
C ALA A 271 -4.27 -2.41 -14.13
N MET A 272 -4.34 -2.57 -15.45
CA MET A 272 -3.96 -1.52 -16.40
C MET A 272 -5.14 -0.60 -16.70
N ILE A 273 -4.92 0.70 -16.50
CA ILE A 273 -5.87 1.74 -16.90
C ILE A 273 -5.33 2.46 -18.15
N LYS A 274 -6.15 2.57 -19.19
CA LYS A 274 -5.88 3.41 -20.37
C LYS A 274 -6.57 4.74 -20.18
N LEU A 275 -5.84 5.84 -20.33
CA LEU A 275 -6.33 7.23 -20.28
C LEU A 275 -6.50 7.79 -21.68
#